data_319f78ea4e4353be4d0cafb239b370d4
#
_entry.id   319f78ea4e4353be4d0cafb239b370d4
#
_cell.length_a   1.000
_cell.length_b   1.000
_cell.length_c   1.000
_cell.angle_alpha   90.00
_cell.angle_beta   90.00
_cell.angle_gamma   90.00
#
_symmetry.space_group_name_H-M   'P 1'
#
loop_
_entity.id
_entity.type
_entity.pdbx_description
1 polymer ?
#
loop_
_entity_poly.entity_id
_entity_poly.type
_entity_poly.pdbx_seq_one_letter_code
_entity_poly.pdbx_strand_id
1 'polypeptide(L)'
;PIYFEKPMTKNSSHNSGPQKAFWKTKPISDMSHSEWESLCDGCGKCCLNKLENDDTGEVHYTKIACRLLDNESCKCSQYSIRHQFVPDCIVLTPKNISEHAYWLPKTCAYYLLWKGKDLFDWHPLVSGDTNTVHEANVSVKEKTIAEFEVDEDEWEDYLWDEEA
;
A
#
# COMPACT_ATOMS: atom_id res chain seq x y z
N PRO A 1 10.96 -29.35 53.84
CA PRO A 1 10.67 -28.94 52.48
C PRO A 1 10.58 -27.42 52.41
N ILE A 2 11.52 -26.84 51.65
CA ILE A 2 11.66 -25.40 51.48
C ILE A 2 10.86 -25.01 50.24
N TYR A 3 9.81 -24.21 50.41
CA TYR A 3 9.03 -23.63 49.28
C TYR A 3 9.77 -22.41 48.78
N PHE A 4 10.23 -22.46 47.52
CA PHE A 4 10.66 -21.27 46.75
C PHE A 4 9.47 -20.57 46.15
N GLU A 5 9.14 -19.40 46.66
CA GLU A 5 8.21 -18.48 46.00
C GLU A 5 8.85 -17.92 44.73
N LYS A 6 8.18 -18.11 43.59
CA LYS A 6 8.51 -17.42 42.34
C LYS A 6 8.13 -15.95 42.44
N PRO A 7 8.98 -15.02 42.04
CA PRO A 7 8.59 -13.61 41.96
C PRO A 7 7.56 -13.41 40.85
N MET A 8 6.44 -12.81 41.20
CA MET A 8 5.45 -12.32 40.24
C MET A 8 6.10 -11.23 39.37
N THR A 9 6.26 -11.51 38.10
CA THR A 9 6.56 -10.48 37.10
C THR A 9 5.33 -9.58 36.97
N LYS A 10 5.47 -8.33 37.37
CA LYS A 10 4.47 -7.29 37.13
C LYS A 10 4.36 -7.10 35.62
N ASN A 11 3.23 -7.51 35.06
CA ASN A 11 2.78 -7.11 33.74
C ASN A 11 2.64 -5.59 33.76
N SER A 12 3.60 -4.88 33.16
CA SER A 12 3.44 -3.48 32.85
C SER A 12 2.48 -3.39 31.68
N SER A 13 1.20 -3.16 32.00
CA SER A 13 0.20 -2.71 31.04
C SER A 13 0.72 -1.38 30.45
N HIS A 14 1.24 -1.44 29.21
CA HIS A 14 1.43 -0.26 28.40
C HIS A 14 0.04 0.29 28.08
N ASN A 15 -0.38 1.24 28.88
CA ASN A 15 -1.50 2.11 28.57
C ASN A 15 -1.04 3.06 27.46
N SER A 16 -1.12 2.59 26.19
CA SER A 16 -0.99 3.46 25.04
C SER A 16 -2.25 4.29 24.97
N GLY A 17 -2.19 5.49 25.52
CA GLY A 17 -3.17 6.55 25.24
C GLY A 17 -3.34 6.70 23.72
N PRO A 18 -4.40 7.39 23.22
CA PRO A 18 -4.70 7.50 21.79
C PRO A 18 -3.44 7.97 21.06
N GLN A 19 -2.88 7.07 20.27
CA GLN A 19 -1.66 7.35 19.50
C GLN A 19 -2.01 8.50 18.56
N LYS A 20 -1.45 9.68 18.84
CA LYS A 20 -1.67 10.88 18.02
C LYS A 20 -1.42 10.51 16.57
N ALA A 21 -2.38 10.79 15.69
CA ALA A 21 -2.30 10.52 14.26
C ALA A 21 -1.01 11.15 13.68
N PHE A 22 0.08 10.38 13.62
CA PHE A 22 1.40 10.86 13.24
C PHE A 22 1.38 11.47 11.82
N TRP A 23 0.54 10.94 10.93
CA TRP A 23 0.38 11.45 9.57
C TRP A 23 -0.20 12.86 9.47
N LYS A 24 -0.84 13.35 10.55
CA LYS A 24 -1.36 14.73 10.66
C LYS A 24 -0.35 15.70 11.26
N THR A 25 0.63 15.18 12.01
CA THR A 25 1.51 16.01 12.85
C THR A 25 2.97 15.99 12.44
N LYS A 26 3.38 14.97 11.67
CA LYS A 26 4.76 14.84 11.18
C LYS A 26 4.84 15.14 9.69
N PRO A 27 5.83 15.91 9.24
CA PRO A 27 6.23 15.93 7.83
C PRO A 27 6.62 14.52 7.38
N ILE A 28 6.37 14.19 6.10
CA ILE A 28 6.73 12.87 5.55
C ILE A 28 8.22 12.57 5.68
N SER A 29 9.09 13.61 5.61
CA SER A 29 10.55 13.48 5.80
C SER A 29 10.96 13.01 7.19
N ASP A 30 10.12 13.23 8.20
CA ASP A 30 10.42 12.97 9.62
C ASP A 30 9.80 11.66 10.11
N MET A 31 9.06 10.97 9.25
CA MET A 31 8.46 9.68 9.57
C MET A 31 9.52 8.60 9.70
N SER A 32 9.37 7.74 10.71
CA SER A 32 10.18 6.54 10.82
C SER A 32 9.86 5.57 9.68
N HIS A 33 10.75 4.59 9.44
CA HIS A 33 10.49 3.57 8.44
C HIS A 33 9.16 2.82 8.68
N SER A 34 8.86 2.46 9.93
CA SER A 34 7.61 1.77 10.27
C SER A 34 6.37 2.66 10.11
N GLU A 35 6.47 3.95 10.41
CA GLU A 35 5.39 4.91 10.15
C GLU A 35 5.14 5.05 8.65
N TRP A 36 6.20 5.20 7.86
CA TRP A 36 6.11 5.26 6.40
C TRP A 36 5.48 3.99 5.80
N GLU A 37 5.96 2.81 6.16
CA GLU A 37 5.39 1.53 5.69
C GLU A 37 3.92 1.36 6.09
N SER A 38 3.50 1.89 7.25
CA SER A 38 2.10 1.80 7.71
C SER A 38 1.12 2.67 6.92
N LEU A 39 1.62 3.58 6.08
CA LEU A 39 0.78 4.41 5.21
C LEU A 39 0.15 3.62 4.06
N CYS A 40 0.69 2.46 3.70
CA CYS A 40 0.08 1.61 2.68
C CYS A 40 -1.27 1.09 3.16
N ASP A 41 -2.33 1.39 2.42
CA ASP A 41 -3.70 0.93 2.73
C ASP A 41 -3.99 -0.51 2.31
N GLY A 42 -3.11 -1.12 1.50
CA GLY A 42 -3.29 -2.46 0.99
C GLY A 42 -4.26 -2.56 -0.19
N CYS A 43 -4.50 -1.48 -0.93
CA CYS A 43 -5.41 -1.51 -2.08
C CYS A 43 -4.89 -2.34 -3.27
N GLY A 44 -3.59 -2.54 -3.38
CA GLY A 44 -2.94 -3.33 -4.43
C GLY A 44 -2.80 -2.63 -5.79
N LYS A 45 -3.29 -1.41 -5.97
CA LYS A 45 -3.25 -0.69 -7.26
C LYS A 45 -1.82 -0.43 -7.76
N CYS A 46 -0.85 -0.22 -6.88
CA CYS A 46 0.55 -0.03 -7.29
C CYS A 46 1.15 -1.29 -7.96
N CYS A 47 0.60 -2.46 -7.71
CA CYS A 47 1.01 -3.74 -8.31
C CYS A 47 0.32 -4.03 -9.65
N LEU A 48 -0.59 -3.17 -10.11
CA LEU A 48 -1.14 -3.27 -11.47
C LEU A 48 -0.12 -2.76 -12.47
N ASN A 49 0.00 -3.47 -13.59
CA ASN A 49 0.76 -3.00 -14.74
C ASN A 49 0.07 -1.76 -15.34
N LYS A 50 0.85 -0.83 -15.84
CA LYS A 50 0.39 0.46 -16.34
C LYS A 50 0.90 0.66 -17.75
N LEU A 51 0.08 1.29 -18.57
CA LEU A 51 0.43 1.74 -19.90
C LEU A 51 0.58 3.26 -19.87
N GLU A 52 1.68 3.75 -20.41
CA GLU A 52 1.92 5.19 -20.56
C GLU A 52 1.77 5.56 -22.03
N ASN A 53 1.01 6.60 -22.30
CA ASN A 53 0.86 7.15 -23.64
C ASN A 53 2.12 7.93 -24.01
N ASP A 54 2.83 7.50 -25.06
CA ASP A 54 4.10 8.06 -25.48
C ASP A 54 4.01 9.54 -25.90
N ASP A 55 2.85 9.98 -26.38
CA ASP A 55 2.65 11.34 -26.86
C ASP A 55 2.26 12.31 -25.73
N THR A 56 1.50 11.84 -24.74
CA THR A 56 0.92 12.68 -23.68
C THR A 56 1.54 12.46 -22.31
N GLY A 57 2.20 11.32 -22.09
CA GLY A 57 2.70 10.89 -20.78
C GLY A 57 1.56 10.49 -19.81
N GLU A 58 0.34 10.31 -20.32
CA GLU A 58 -0.79 9.87 -19.52
C GLU A 58 -0.65 8.41 -19.14
N VAL A 59 -0.85 8.10 -17.86
CA VAL A 59 -0.74 6.75 -17.31
C VAL A 59 -2.12 6.13 -17.15
N HIS A 60 -2.32 4.97 -17.75
CA HIS A 60 -3.53 4.17 -17.65
C HIS A 60 -3.24 2.89 -16.87
N TYR A 61 -4.06 2.60 -15.88
CA TYR A 61 -4.00 1.34 -15.14
C TYR A 61 -4.63 0.22 -15.95
N THR A 62 -4.08 -0.99 -15.83
CA THR A 62 -4.69 -2.21 -16.36
C THR A 62 -5.20 -3.10 -15.23
N LYS A 63 -6.01 -4.10 -15.57
CA LYS A 63 -6.41 -5.19 -14.64
C LYS A 63 -5.32 -6.26 -14.50
N ILE A 64 -4.21 -6.08 -15.21
CA ILE A 64 -3.10 -7.03 -15.24
C ILE A 64 -2.19 -6.79 -14.04
N ALA A 65 -2.14 -7.74 -13.13
CA ALA A 65 -1.38 -7.64 -11.90
C ALA A 65 0.01 -8.28 -12.01
N CYS A 66 0.96 -7.66 -11.32
CA CYS A 66 2.27 -8.26 -11.06
C CYS A 66 2.11 -9.71 -10.56
N ARG A 67 2.95 -10.61 -11.05
CA ARG A 67 2.98 -12.04 -10.66
C ARG A 67 3.06 -12.31 -9.17
N LEU A 68 3.52 -11.35 -8.38
CA LEU A 68 3.65 -11.48 -6.93
C LEU A 68 2.41 -11.01 -6.18
N LEU A 69 1.45 -10.37 -6.83
CA LEU A 69 0.24 -9.91 -6.17
C LEU A 69 -0.69 -11.09 -5.89
N ASP A 70 -1.05 -11.26 -4.64
CA ASP A 70 -2.14 -12.13 -4.22
C ASP A 70 -3.47 -11.40 -4.44
N ASN A 71 -4.31 -11.91 -5.35
CA ASN A 71 -5.58 -11.28 -5.75
C ASN A 71 -6.63 -11.26 -4.63
N GLU A 72 -6.51 -12.12 -3.64
CA GLU A 72 -7.45 -12.24 -2.52
C GLU A 72 -7.10 -11.24 -1.40
N SER A 73 -5.83 -11.20 -1.01
CA SER A 73 -5.34 -10.33 0.07
C SER A 73 -4.88 -8.95 -0.39
N CYS A 74 -4.68 -8.73 -1.69
CA CYS A 74 -4.06 -7.54 -2.29
C CYS A 74 -2.65 -7.25 -1.77
N LYS A 75 -1.94 -8.26 -1.31
CA LYS A 75 -0.57 -8.15 -0.78
C LYS A 75 0.43 -8.80 -1.72
N CYS A 76 1.63 -8.25 -1.73
CA CYS A 76 2.76 -8.90 -2.39
C CYS A 76 3.13 -10.18 -1.65
N SER A 77 3.09 -11.33 -2.33
CA SER A 77 3.40 -12.65 -1.74
C SER A 77 4.86 -12.79 -1.32
N GLN A 78 5.77 -11.95 -1.86
CA GLN A 78 7.21 -11.99 -1.62
C GLN A 78 7.78 -10.60 -1.29
N TYR A 79 7.07 -9.79 -0.50
CA TYR A 79 7.38 -8.38 -0.28
C TYR A 79 8.84 -8.10 0.09
N SER A 80 9.40 -8.83 1.04
CA SER A 80 10.78 -8.62 1.53
C SER A 80 11.88 -8.95 0.51
N ILE A 81 11.60 -9.86 -0.42
CA ILE A 81 12.55 -10.34 -1.43
C ILE A 81 12.07 -10.08 -2.86
N ARG A 82 11.06 -9.22 -3.03
CA ARG A 82 10.38 -8.97 -4.32
C ARG A 82 11.34 -8.58 -5.45
N HIS A 83 12.44 -7.91 -5.15
CA HIS A 83 13.43 -7.51 -6.15
C HIS A 83 14.22 -8.69 -6.74
N GLN A 84 14.18 -9.86 -6.11
CA GLN A 84 14.76 -11.08 -6.68
C GLN A 84 13.90 -11.63 -7.83
N PHE A 85 12.60 -11.34 -7.82
CA PHE A 85 11.62 -11.79 -8.81
C PHE A 85 11.22 -10.68 -9.78
N VAL A 86 11.11 -9.45 -9.30
CA VAL A 86 10.73 -8.26 -10.05
C VAL A 86 11.75 -7.14 -9.74
N PRO A 87 12.90 -7.13 -10.44
CA PRO A 87 13.98 -6.17 -10.18
C PRO A 87 13.55 -4.70 -10.26
N ASP A 88 12.61 -4.40 -11.16
CA ASP A 88 12.11 -3.04 -11.41
C ASP A 88 10.98 -2.61 -10.44
N CYS A 89 10.64 -3.43 -9.46
CA CYS A 89 9.65 -3.07 -8.44
C CYS A 89 10.10 -1.82 -7.68
N ILE A 90 9.25 -0.80 -7.67
CA ILE A 90 9.57 0.50 -7.08
C ILE A 90 9.44 0.44 -5.56
N VAL A 91 10.42 1.00 -4.87
CA VAL A 91 10.37 1.28 -3.43
C VAL A 91 10.09 2.76 -3.23
N LEU A 92 8.89 3.08 -2.74
CA LEU A 92 8.54 4.45 -2.40
C LEU A 92 9.23 4.87 -1.09
N THR A 93 9.80 6.05 -1.11
CA THR A 93 10.43 6.69 0.05
C THR A 93 10.00 8.16 0.14
N PRO A 94 10.14 8.81 1.31
CA PRO A 94 9.91 10.26 1.41
C PRO A 94 10.77 11.10 0.44
N LYS A 95 11.90 10.56 0.00
CA LYS A 95 12.83 11.26 -0.91
C LYS A 95 12.44 11.17 -2.37
N ASN A 96 11.87 10.03 -2.80
CA ASN A 96 11.55 9.80 -4.21
C ASN A 96 10.06 9.90 -4.56
N ILE A 97 9.20 10.19 -3.58
CA ILE A 97 7.75 10.27 -3.80
C ILE A 97 7.39 11.27 -4.91
N SER A 98 8.09 12.40 -5.00
CA SER A 98 7.84 13.41 -6.03
C SER A 98 8.10 12.90 -7.45
N GLU A 99 9.01 11.95 -7.62
CA GLU A 99 9.34 11.35 -8.92
C GLU A 99 8.28 10.35 -9.37
N HIS A 100 7.57 9.74 -8.41
CA HIS A 100 6.58 8.68 -8.65
C HIS A 100 5.13 9.13 -8.53
N ALA A 101 4.88 10.33 -8.02
CA ALA A 101 3.53 10.82 -7.72
C ALA A 101 2.61 10.87 -8.96
N TYR A 102 3.17 11.04 -10.16
CA TYR A 102 2.40 11.16 -11.40
C TYR A 102 1.61 9.90 -11.76
N TRP A 103 2.13 8.72 -11.40
CA TRP A 103 1.47 7.44 -11.68
C TRP A 103 0.76 6.85 -10.47
N LEU A 104 0.94 7.40 -9.25
CA LEU A 104 0.25 6.90 -8.06
C LEU A 104 -1.26 7.17 -8.13
N PRO A 105 -2.09 6.24 -7.61
CA PRO A 105 -3.51 6.47 -7.48
C PRO A 105 -3.81 7.72 -6.66
N LYS A 106 -4.85 8.46 -7.04
CA LYS A 106 -5.28 9.66 -6.31
C LYS A 106 -5.77 9.37 -4.89
N THR A 107 -6.14 8.12 -4.62
CA THR A 107 -6.55 7.61 -3.31
C THR A 107 -5.38 7.10 -2.46
N CYS A 108 -4.18 6.96 -3.05
CA CYS A 108 -3.00 6.44 -2.35
C CYS A 108 -2.59 7.37 -1.21
N ALA A 109 -2.40 6.82 -0.01
CA ALA A 109 -1.99 7.58 1.17
C ALA A 109 -0.67 8.34 0.97
N TYR A 110 0.31 7.73 0.31
CA TYR A 110 1.57 8.40 -0.03
C TYR A 110 1.35 9.63 -0.91
N TYR A 111 0.51 9.52 -1.92
CA TYR A 111 0.13 10.63 -2.79
C TYR A 111 -0.62 11.72 -2.03
N LEU A 112 -1.60 11.35 -1.20
CA LEU A 112 -2.41 12.28 -0.43
C LEU A 112 -1.54 13.11 0.51
N LEU A 113 -0.68 12.47 1.31
CA LEU A 113 0.19 13.17 2.25
C LEU A 113 1.24 14.05 1.55
N TRP A 114 1.78 13.58 0.42
CA TRP A 114 2.67 14.41 -0.39
C TRP A 114 1.98 15.66 -0.92
N LYS A 115 0.68 15.58 -1.24
CA LYS A 115 -0.16 16.73 -1.64
C LYS A 115 -0.69 17.56 -0.46
N GLY A 116 -0.33 17.23 0.78
CA GLY A 116 -0.85 17.90 1.97
C GLY A 116 -2.32 17.64 2.26
N LYS A 117 -2.86 16.53 1.74
CA LYS A 117 -4.23 16.07 1.97
C LYS A 117 -4.28 15.05 3.10
N ASP A 118 -5.44 14.90 3.74
CA ASP A 118 -5.65 13.89 4.78
C ASP A 118 -6.00 12.52 4.16
N LEU A 119 -5.90 11.47 4.99
CA LEU A 119 -6.30 10.12 4.61
C LEU A 119 -7.83 10.00 4.57
N PHE A 120 -8.33 9.10 3.73
CA PHE A 120 -9.75 8.78 3.69
C PHE A 120 -10.19 8.00 4.94
N ASP A 121 -11.48 8.07 5.28
CA ASP A 121 -12.06 7.41 6.47
C ASP A 121 -11.91 5.89 6.45
N TRP A 122 -11.86 5.28 5.27
CA TRP A 122 -11.66 3.84 5.09
C TRP A 122 -10.19 3.40 5.21
N HIS A 123 -9.24 4.34 5.32
CA HIS A 123 -7.84 3.96 5.50
C HIS A 123 -7.65 3.24 6.83
N PRO A 124 -6.89 2.12 6.89
CA PRO A 124 -6.70 1.34 8.12
C PRO A 124 -6.19 2.13 9.31
N LEU A 125 -5.36 3.14 9.11
CA LEU A 125 -4.89 4.03 10.19
C LEU A 125 -6.01 4.90 10.77
N VAL A 126 -7.07 5.17 10.01
CA VAL A 126 -8.23 5.96 10.44
C VAL A 126 -9.32 5.07 11.00
N SER A 127 -9.69 4.01 10.27
CA SER A 127 -10.76 3.09 10.64
C SER A 127 -10.37 2.11 11.75
N GLY A 128 -9.09 1.79 11.88
CA GLY A 128 -8.60 0.73 12.76
C GLY A 128 -8.82 -0.69 12.24
N ASP A 129 -9.31 -0.84 11.00
CA ASP A 129 -9.62 -2.12 10.36
C ASP A 129 -8.97 -2.19 8.97
N THR A 130 -8.19 -3.25 8.73
CA THR A 130 -7.53 -3.48 7.44
C THR A 130 -8.49 -3.89 6.33
N ASN A 131 -9.73 -4.24 6.64
CA ASN A 131 -10.74 -4.67 5.68
C ASN A 131 -11.52 -3.50 5.04
N THR A 132 -11.51 -2.33 5.66
CA THR A 132 -12.32 -1.19 5.19
C THR A 132 -11.93 -0.67 3.81
N VAL A 133 -10.68 -0.83 3.37
CA VAL A 133 -10.24 -0.53 2.01
C VAL A 133 -10.94 -1.41 0.96
N HIS A 134 -11.24 -2.65 1.31
CA HIS A 134 -11.97 -3.58 0.44
C HIS A 134 -13.47 -3.27 0.44
N GLU A 135 -14.04 -3.00 1.60
CA GLU A 135 -15.45 -2.61 1.76
C GLU A 135 -15.78 -1.29 1.04
N ALA A 136 -14.84 -0.36 1.02
CA ALA A 136 -14.96 0.90 0.27
C ALA A 136 -14.82 0.73 -1.26
N ASN A 137 -14.60 -0.51 -1.73
CA ASN A 137 -14.39 -0.84 -3.14
C ASN A 137 -13.18 -0.13 -3.80
N VAL A 138 -12.19 0.25 -3.00
CA VAL A 138 -10.98 0.95 -3.46
C VAL A 138 -9.89 -0.03 -3.89
N SER A 139 -9.90 -1.24 -3.33
CA SER A 139 -8.88 -2.25 -3.60
C SER A 139 -9.13 -3.02 -4.90
N VAL A 140 -8.08 -3.67 -5.37
CA VAL A 140 -8.11 -4.55 -6.56
C VAL A 140 -8.54 -5.99 -6.24
N LYS A 141 -9.01 -6.23 -5.02
CA LYS A 141 -9.40 -7.56 -4.55
C LYS A 141 -10.35 -8.25 -5.52
N GLU A 142 -9.99 -9.45 -5.96
CA GLU A 142 -10.78 -10.28 -6.88
C GLU A 142 -11.09 -9.64 -8.25
N LYS A 143 -10.33 -8.60 -8.65
CA LYS A 143 -10.55 -7.84 -9.88
C LYS A 143 -9.40 -7.94 -10.89
N THR A 144 -8.36 -8.72 -10.59
CA THR A 144 -7.12 -8.75 -11.38
C THR A 144 -6.92 -10.06 -12.12
N ILE A 145 -6.12 -9.98 -13.17
CA ILE A 145 -5.63 -11.12 -13.96
C ILE A 145 -4.11 -11.11 -13.80
N ALA A 146 -3.49 -12.28 -13.57
CA ALA A 146 -2.04 -12.35 -13.43
C ALA A 146 -1.34 -12.07 -14.78
N GLU A 147 -0.23 -11.34 -14.75
CA GLU A 147 0.49 -10.90 -15.95
C GLU A 147 0.95 -12.03 -16.86
N PHE A 148 1.14 -13.25 -16.34
CA PHE A 148 1.53 -14.42 -17.15
C PHE A 148 0.34 -15.08 -17.86
N GLU A 149 -0.89 -14.65 -17.62
CA GLU A 149 -2.11 -15.18 -18.25
C GLU A 149 -2.52 -14.41 -19.51
N VAL A 150 -1.89 -13.25 -19.76
CA VAL A 150 -2.23 -12.34 -20.86
C VAL A 150 -0.96 -11.88 -21.54
N ASP A 151 -0.91 -12.00 -22.87
CA ASP A 151 0.22 -11.49 -23.65
C ASP A 151 0.30 -9.95 -23.55
N GLU A 152 1.52 -9.41 -23.50
CA GLU A 152 1.74 -7.97 -23.24
C GLU A 152 1.13 -7.07 -24.33
N ASP A 153 1.07 -7.54 -25.58
CA ASP A 153 0.44 -6.82 -26.69
C ASP A 153 -1.10 -6.77 -26.61
N GLU A 154 -1.71 -7.54 -25.71
CA GLU A 154 -3.15 -7.52 -25.44
C GLU A 154 -3.53 -6.66 -24.22
N TRP A 155 -2.57 -6.10 -23.48
CA TRP A 155 -2.85 -5.39 -22.22
C TRP A 155 -3.74 -4.16 -22.40
N GLU A 156 -3.77 -3.54 -23.56
CA GLU A 156 -4.67 -2.42 -23.88
C GLU A 156 -6.17 -2.82 -23.81
N ASP A 157 -6.49 -4.09 -23.98
CA ASP A 157 -7.85 -4.60 -23.87
C ASP A 157 -8.32 -4.76 -22.42
N TYR A 158 -7.40 -4.65 -21.46
CA TYR A 158 -7.64 -4.85 -20.03
C TYR A 158 -7.46 -3.59 -19.21
N LEU A 159 -7.82 -2.44 -19.74
CA LEU A 159 -7.74 -1.19 -18.99
C LEU A 159 -8.65 -1.21 -17.76
N TRP A 160 -8.18 -0.55 -16.70
CA TRP A 160 -8.96 -0.35 -15.49
C TRP A 160 -10.02 0.72 -15.73
N ASP A 161 -11.30 0.39 -15.50
CA ASP A 161 -12.44 1.25 -15.86
C ASP A 161 -12.75 2.31 -14.78
N GLU A 162 -12.16 2.21 -13.59
CA GLU A 162 -12.38 3.13 -12.48
C GLU A 162 -11.26 4.19 -12.44
N GLU A 163 -11.57 5.40 -11.96
CA GLU A 163 -10.52 6.38 -11.66
C GLU A 163 -9.57 5.83 -10.59
N ALA A 164 -8.30 5.80 -10.91
CA ALA A 164 -7.25 5.30 -10.01
C ALA A 164 -6.79 6.38 -9.02
#